data_31790f6b3877615fd0c51babb7dc11cb
#
_entry.id   31790f6b3877615fd0c51babb7dc11cb
#
_cell.length_a   1.000
_cell.length_b   1.000
_cell.length_c   1.000
_cell.angle_alpha   90.00
_cell.angle_beta   90.00
_cell.angle_gamma   90.00
#
_symmetry.space_group_name_H-M   'P 1'
#
loop_
_entity.id
_entity.type
_entity.pdbx_description
1 polymer ?
#
loop_
_entity_poly.entity_id
_entity_poly.type
_entity_poly.pdbx_seq_one_letter_code
_entity_poly.pdbx_strand_id
1 'polypeptide(L)'
;MSPIVSVYFKEEDDSGVNFFLKRSLKIFMDSSLILSALFIVYPQSLLMLYSVKNPADVPVVLNALRIFAVSYVGTAITFLYTFYAQAIQENTISTLISLLEGFILPVALSFGLSAVLGGDGIWISFAIVEAITILFIFTYSRYYNKKSNGEYKGFFINRINDSENVFEHTINGNIEDAVSLARDVQNYLKDSKSSAIVALAIEEMLVNIINTNEKIDFIDVIVRNNEDNVLVSIKDSGVEFNPIVENDDLKFDNIGMLNKVASKIDYSRVLGLNSTVITIDENNH
;
A
#
# COMPACT_ATOMS: atom_id res chain seq x y z
N MET A 1 4.76 5.62 -0.08
CA MET A 1 3.85 4.53 0.30
C MET A 1 2.48 5.04 0.72
N SER A 2 2.37 5.86 1.77
CA SER A 2 1.07 6.30 2.31
C SER A 2 0.10 6.91 1.26
N PRO A 3 0.50 7.83 0.36
CA PRO A 3 -0.41 8.39 -0.63
C PRO A 3 -0.98 7.34 -1.60
N ILE A 4 -0.15 6.39 -2.06
CA ILE A 4 -0.57 5.34 -2.99
C ILE A 4 -1.57 4.39 -2.31
N VAL A 5 -1.23 3.91 -1.11
CA VAL A 5 -2.12 3.01 -0.35
C VAL A 5 -3.45 3.70 -0.03
N SER A 6 -3.43 5.02 0.28
CA SER A 6 -4.67 5.77 0.52
C SER A 6 -5.55 5.89 -0.72
N VAL A 7 -4.97 6.01 -1.91
CA VAL A 7 -5.71 6.03 -3.18
C VAL A 7 -6.35 4.66 -3.41
N TYR A 8 -5.56 3.58 -3.39
CA TYR A 8 -6.08 2.22 -3.58
C TYR A 8 -7.13 1.82 -2.54
N PHE A 9 -6.94 2.23 -1.27
CA PHE A 9 -7.92 1.97 -0.22
C PHE A 9 -9.25 2.70 -0.47
N LYS A 10 -9.21 3.96 -0.95
CA LYS A 10 -10.43 4.71 -1.32
C LYS A 10 -11.10 4.16 -2.57
N GLU A 11 -10.33 3.62 -3.49
CA GLU A 11 -10.82 2.95 -4.71
C GLU A 11 -11.29 1.50 -4.42
N GLU A 12 -11.24 1.09 -3.15
CA GLU A 12 -11.57 -0.28 -2.69
C GLU A 12 -10.73 -1.38 -3.37
N ASP A 13 -9.56 -1.02 -3.91
CA ASP A 13 -8.63 -1.94 -4.52
C ASP A 13 -7.75 -2.61 -3.45
N ASP A 14 -8.28 -3.65 -2.83
CA ASP A 14 -7.60 -4.37 -1.76
C ASP A 14 -6.41 -5.18 -2.27
N SER A 15 -6.42 -5.60 -3.54
CA SER A 15 -5.29 -6.29 -4.17
C SER A 15 -4.11 -5.36 -4.38
N GLY A 16 -4.35 -4.13 -4.87
CA GLY A 16 -3.34 -3.07 -4.95
C GLY A 16 -2.78 -2.68 -3.59
N VAL A 17 -3.64 -2.51 -2.58
CA VAL A 17 -3.22 -2.27 -1.19
C VAL A 17 -2.30 -3.39 -0.71
N ASN A 18 -2.70 -4.66 -0.86
CA ASN A 18 -1.93 -5.82 -0.43
C ASN A 18 -0.59 -5.96 -1.18
N PHE A 19 -0.57 -5.68 -2.48
CA PHE A 19 0.65 -5.70 -3.29
C PHE A 19 1.67 -4.68 -2.78
N PHE A 20 1.25 -3.41 -2.61
CA PHE A 20 2.15 -2.36 -2.12
C PHE A 20 2.59 -2.59 -0.69
N LEU A 21 1.71 -3.11 0.17
CA LEU A 21 2.04 -3.44 1.54
C LEU A 21 3.13 -4.53 1.62
N LYS A 22 2.96 -5.62 0.87
CA LYS A 22 3.95 -6.71 0.82
C LYS A 22 5.29 -6.24 0.27
N ARG A 23 5.27 -5.44 -0.80
CA ARG A 23 6.50 -4.89 -1.41
C ARG A 23 7.20 -3.92 -0.45
N SER A 24 6.45 -3.04 0.20
CA SER A 24 6.98 -2.12 1.20
C SER A 24 7.54 -2.88 2.39
N LEU A 25 6.85 -3.88 2.92
CA LEU A 25 7.34 -4.71 4.02
C LEU A 25 8.68 -5.36 3.66
N LYS A 26 8.80 -5.91 2.45
CA LYS A 26 10.07 -6.50 1.99
C LYS A 26 11.20 -5.46 1.98
N ILE A 27 10.97 -4.28 1.38
CA ILE A 27 11.99 -3.21 1.28
C ILE A 27 12.38 -2.73 2.68
N PHE A 28 11.42 -2.49 3.57
CA PHE A 28 11.69 -2.05 4.95
C PHE A 28 12.48 -3.10 5.74
N MET A 29 12.10 -4.38 5.63
CA MET A 29 12.79 -5.49 6.29
C MET A 29 14.21 -5.66 5.76
N ASP A 30 14.40 -5.71 4.44
CA ASP A 30 15.73 -5.86 3.82
C ASP A 30 16.64 -4.68 4.22
N SER A 31 16.15 -3.44 4.14
CA SER A 31 16.91 -2.25 4.52
C SER A 31 17.25 -2.24 6.01
N SER A 32 16.31 -2.59 6.88
CA SER A 32 16.54 -2.62 8.33
C SER A 32 17.54 -3.71 8.74
N LEU A 33 17.48 -4.88 8.11
CA LEU A 33 18.44 -5.96 8.32
C LEU A 33 19.86 -5.56 7.88
N ILE A 34 19.99 -4.91 6.72
CA ILE A 34 21.28 -4.42 6.22
C ILE A 34 21.84 -3.37 7.18
N LEU A 35 21.04 -2.39 7.61
CA LEU A 35 21.47 -1.35 8.55
C LEU A 35 21.82 -1.94 9.91
N SER A 36 21.01 -2.82 10.45
CA SER A 36 21.25 -3.51 11.72
C SER A 36 22.57 -4.30 11.66
N ALA A 37 22.77 -5.10 10.60
CA ALA A 37 24.00 -5.86 10.39
C ALA A 37 25.22 -4.93 10.29
N LEU A 38 25.12 -3.83 9.52
CA LEU A 38 26.20 -2.84 9.35
C LEU A 38 26.62 -2.28 10.72
N PHE A 39 25.68 -1.86 11.55
CA PHE A 39 25.99 -1.23 12.84
C PHE A 39 26.40 -2.24 13.94
N ILE A 40 26.01 -3.48 13.82
CA ILE A 40 26.51 -4.54 14.72
C ILE A 40 27.94 -4.90 14.35
N VAL A 41 28.23 -5.10 13.04
CA VAL A 41 29.56 -5.57 12.56
C VAL A 41 30.59 -4.43 12.51
N TYR A 42 30.17 -3.26 12.02
CA TYR A 42 31.07 -2.12 11.80
C TYR A 42 30.50 -0.80 12.36
N PRO A 43 30.28 -0.70 13.68
CA PRO A 43 29.73 0.51 14.32
C PRO A 43 30.68 1.70 14.23
N GLN A 44 31.98 1.46 13.97
CA GLN A 44 33.00 2.52 13.82
C GLN A 44 32.69 3.51 12.70
N SER A 45 31.94 3.10 11.67
CA SER A 45 31.51 3.99 10.60
C SER A 45 30.71 5.20 11.09
N LEU A 46 29.95 5.04 12.18
CA LEU A 46 29.17 6.11 12.79
C LEU A 46 29.97 7.01 13.72
N LEU A 47 31.11 6.54 14.27
CA LEU A 47 31.95 7.39 15.14
C LEU A 47 32.45 8.65 14.42
N MET A 48 32.72 8.53 13.12
CA MET A 48 33.12 9.67 12.29
C MET A 48 32.02 10.71 12.17
N LEU A 49 30.76 10.29 12.09
CA LEU A 49 29.59 11.16 11.99
C LEU A 49 29.31 11.88 13.32
N TYR A 50 29.49 11.19 14.44
CA TYR A 50 29.19 11.76 15.78
C TYR A 50 30.38 12.51 16.39
N SER A 51 31.54 12.57 15.71
CA SER A 51 32.72 13.31 16.16
C SER A 51 33.11 13.01 17.61
N VAL A 52 33.10 11.75 18.01
CA VAL A 52 33.51 11.31 19.35
C VAL A 52 35.00 11.60 19.54
N LYS A 53 35.32 12.63 20.33
CA LYS A 53 36.70 13.12 20.49
C LYS A 53 37.45 12.46 21.64
N ASN A 54 36.74 12.03 22.68
CA ASN A 54 37.35 11.41 23.86
C ASN A 54 37.51 9.90 23.66
N PRO A 55 38.74 9.36 23.62
CA PRO A 55 38.98 7.94 23.45
C PRO A 55 38.32 7.05 24.52
N ALA A 56 38.09 7.57 25.72
CA ALA A 56 37.43 6.82 26.78
C ALA A 56 35.93 6.55 26.49
N ASP A 57 35.27 7.39 25.70
CA ASP A 57 33.86 7.25 25.37
C ASP A 57 33.62 6.30 24.18
N VAL A 58 34.63 6.03 23.37
CA VAL A 58 34.53 5.20 22.18
C VAL A 58 33.98 3.80 22.46
N PRO A 59 34.46 3.04 23.44
CA PRO A 59 33.93 1.70 23.73
C PRO A 59 32.45 1.72 24.13
N VAL A 60 32.06 2.72 24.91
CA VAL A 60 30.67 2.91 25.40
C VAL A 60 29.74 3.18 24.22
N VAL A 61 30.14 4.10 23.31
CA VAL A 61 29.34 4.44 22.14
C VAL A 61 29.22 3.26 21.18
N LEU A 62 30.31 2.51 20.95
CA LEU A 62 30.30 1.33 20.10
C LEU A 62 29.37 0.23 20.65
N ASN A 63 29.38 0.00 21.98
CA ASN A 63 28.47 -0.95 22.61
C ASN A 63 27.01 -0.49 22.48
N ALA A 64 26.75 0.79 22.77
CA ALA A 64 25.44 1.41 22.63
C ALA A 64 24.86 1.23 21.21
N LEU A 65 25.67 1.51 20.16
CA LEU A 65 25.28 1.37 18.77
C LEU A 65 24.92 -0.07 18.38
N ARG A 66 25.69 -1.04 18.87
CA ARG A 66 25.40 -2.48 18.61
C ARG A 66 24.10 -2.92 19.26
N ILE A 67 23.88 -2.52 20.51
CA ILE A 67 22.64 -2.87 21.23
C ILE A 67 21.44 -2.20 20.55
N PHE A 68 21.55 -0.91 20.27
CA PHE A 68 20.49 -0.13 19.62
C PHE A 68 20.16 -0.65 18.20
N ALA A 69 21.16 -1.13 17.45
CA ALA A 69 20.95 -1.63 16.09
C ALA A 69 19.97 -2.82 16.02
N VAL A 70 19.81 -3.58 17.13
CA VAL A 70 18.83 -4.67 17.20
C VAL A 70 17.40 -4.15 17.08
N SER A 71 17.11 -2.90 17.52
CA SER A 71 15.77 -2.31 17.43
C SER A 71 15.34 -2.02 16.00
N TYR A 72 16.25 -1.79 15.05
CA TYR A 72 15.91 -1.37 13.67
C TYR A 72 14.92 -2.31 12.96
N VAL A 73 15.01 -3.61 13.21
CA VAL A 73 14.10 -4.59 12.62
C VAL A 73 12.69 -4.43 13.17
N GLY A 74 12.57 -4.21 14.46
CA GLY A 74 11.28 -3.90 15.11
C GLY A 74 10.69 -2.60 14.60
N THR A 75 11.51 -1.54 14.60
CA THR A 75 11.13 -0.20 14.09
C THR A 75 10.62 -0.26 12.65
N ALA A 76 11.20 -1.10 11.79
CA ALA A 76 10.72 -1.25 10.41
C ALA A 76 9.25 -1.75 10.35
N ILE A 77 8.88 -2.66 11.23
CA ILE A 77 7.52 -3.22 11.29
C ILE A 77 6.54 -2.21 11.88
N THR A 78 6.88 -1.61 13.01
CA THR A 78 6.01 -0.66 13.73
C THR A 78 5.78 0.61 12.90
N PHE A 79 6.82 1.11 12.25
CA PHE A 79 6.77 2.26 11.36
C PHE A 79 5.90 1.99 10.13
N LEU A 80 6.10 0.84 9.48
CA LEU A 80 5.28 0.43 8.34
C LEU A 80 3.81 0.31 8.73
N TYR A 81 3.52 -0.31 9.89
CA TYR A 81 2.15 -0.43 10.38
C TYR A 81 1.52 0.94 10.66
N THR A 82 2.27 1.86 11.29
CA THR A 82 1.80 3.20 11.60
C THR A 82 1.41 3.97 10.32
N PHE A 83 2.25 3.93 9.28
CA PHE A 83 1.93 4.57 8.00
C PHE A 83 0.78 3.88 7.27
N TYR A 84 0.68 2.56 7.37
CA TYR A 84 -0.42 1.83 6.80
C TYR A 84 -1.75 2.19 7.49
N ALA A 85 -1.77 2.21 8.82
CA ALA A 85 -2.95 2.61 9.58
C ALA A 85 -3.42 4.03 9.24
N GLN A 86 -2.47 4.97 9.05
CA GLN A 86 -2.80 6.32 8.57
C GLN A 86 -3.40 6.31 7.16
N ALA A 87 -2.87 5.47 6.27
CA ALA A 87 -3.33 5.39 4.89
C ALA A 87 -4.77 4.88 4.77
N ILE A 88 -5.16 3.94 5.65
CA ILE A 88 -6.54 3.40 5.73
C ILE A 88 -7.43 4.22 6.69
N GLN A 89 -6.99 5.42 7.11
CA GLN A 89 -7.71 6.35 7.98
C GLN A 89 -7.95 5.85 9.43
N GLU A 90 -7.26 4.81 9.86
CA GLU A 90 -7.26 4.32 11.24
C GLU A 90 -6.30 5.16 12.12
N ASN A 91 -6.61 6.46 12.22
CA ASN A 91 -5.76 7.45 12.90
C ASN A 91 -5.61 7.18 14.39
N THR A 92 -6.59 6.59 15.04
CA THR A 92 -6.55 6.31 16.48
C THR A 92 -5.43 5.34 16.82
N ILE A 93 -5.31 4.22 16.09
CA ILE A 93 -4.27 3.24 16.35
C ILE A 93 -2.89 3.78 15.98
N SER A 94 -2.75 4.50 14.87
CA SER A 94 -1.48 5.10 14.48
C SER A 94 -0.98 6.12 15.52
N THR A 95 -1.88 6.92 16.09
CA THR A 95 -1.55 7.87 17.16
C THR A 95 -1.14 7.15 18.44
N LEU A 96 -1.86 6.09 18.83
CA LEU A 96 -1.52 5.29 20.00
C LEU A 96 -0.14 4.62 19.87
N ILE A 97 0.17 4.04 18.71
CA ILE A 97 1.48 3.45 18.45
C ILE A 97 2.56 4.51 18.54
N SER A 98 2.39 5.67 17.88
CA SER A 98 3.37 6.75 17.90
C SER A 98 3.61 7.29 19.32
N LEU A 99 2.58 7.36 20.15
CA LEU A 99 2.70 7.82 21.54
C LEU A 99 3.40 6.78 22.42
N LEU A 100 3.05 5.50 22.25
CA LEU A 100 3.67 4.39 22.98
C LEU A 100 5.16 4.28 22.65
N GLU A 101 5.49 4.23 21.36
CA GLU A 101 6.85 4.02 20.85
C GLU A 101 7.72 5.26 20.95
N GLY A 102 7.15 6.45 20.70
CA GLY A 102 7.90 7.71 20.69
C GLY A 102 8.14 8.32 22.07
N PHE A 103 7.33 7.99 23.06
CA PHE A 103 7.42 8.67 24.36
C PHE A 103 7.21 7.74 25.56
N ILE A 104 6.05 7.08 25.69
CA ILE A 104 5.67 6.41 26.95
C ILE A 104 6.62 5.27 27.28
N LEU A 105 6.79 4.33 26.37
CA LEU A 105 7.61 3.13 26.59
C LEU A 105 9.11 3.44 26.68
N PRO A 106 9.71 4.27 25.78
CA PRO A 106 11.12 4.62 25.87
C PRO A 106 11.45 5.30 27.20
N VAL A 107 10.65 6.25 27.64
CA VAL A 107 10.88 6.94 28.93
C VAL A 107 10.78 5.95 30.09
N ALA A 108 9.66 5.22 30.20
CA ALA A 108 9.44 4.31 31.34
C ALA A 108 10.48 3.20 31.41
N LEU A 109 10.80 2.56 30.26
CA LEU A 109 11.76 1.45 30.22
C LEU A 109 13.20 1.92 30.37
N SER A 110 13.57 3.08 29.81
CA SER A 110 14.93 3.63 30.00
C SER A 110 15.20 3.93 31.47
N PHE A 111 14.27 4.54 32.19
CA PHE A 111 14.40 4.77 33.63
C PHE A 111 14.46 3.46 34.42
N GLY A 112 13.54 2.53 34.14
CA GLY A 112 13.50 1.26 34.87
C GLY A 112 14.73 0.39 34.64
N LEU A 113 15.12 0.22 33.38
CA LEU A 113 16.26 -0.64 33.01
C LEU A 113 17.61 -0.01 33.35
N SER A 114 17.75 1.31 33.28
CA SER A 114 19.00 1.96 33.66
C SER A 114 19.29 1.86 35.15
N ALA A 115 18.27 1.76 36.00
CA ALA A 115 18.43 1.56 37.43
C ALA A 115 19.05 0.16 37.76
N VAL A 116 18.86 -0.84 36.88
CA VAL A 116 19.35 -2.21 37.09
C VAL A 116 20.60 -2.49 36.25
N LEU A 117 20.63 -2.04 34.99
CA LEU A 117 21.67 -2.38 34.01
C LEU A 117 22.62 -1.19 33.72
N GLY A 118 22.46 -0.08 34.42
CA GLY A 118 23.25 1.12 34.15
C GLY A 118 22.98 1.69 32.76
N GLY A 119 24.00 2.26 32.11
CA GLY A 119 23.87 2.90 30.79
C GLY A 119 23.37 1.97 29.69
N ASP A 120 23.72 0.70 29.71
CA ASP A 120 23.28 -0.29 28.71
C ASP A 120 21.75 -0.48 28.76
N GLY A 121 21.13 -0.32 29.92
CA GLY A 121 19.67 -0.40 30.09
C GLY A 121 18.91 0.59 29.24
N ILE A 122 19.48 1.78 28.98
CA ILE A 122 18.88 2.77 28.10
C ILE A 122 18.82 2.24 26.66
N TRP A 123 19.88 1.64 26.17
CA TRP A 123 19.95 1.14 24.79
C TRP A 123 19.12 -0.11 24.58
N ILE A 124 19.10 -1.01 25.55
CA ILE A 124 18.28 -2.22 25.56
C ILE A 124 16.79 -1.87 25.55
N SER A 125 16.40 -0.75 26.20
CA SER A 125 15.01 -0.33 26.27
C SER A 125 14.38 -0.16 24.88
N PHE A 126 15.12 0.33 23.89
CA PHE A 126 14.59 0.52 22.54
C PHE A 126 14.19 -0.81 21.87
N ALA A 127 14.99 -1.86 22.01
CA ALA A 127 14.62 -3.17 21.49
C ALA A 127 13.40 -3.76 22.19
N ILE A 128 13.25 -3.51 23.49
CA ILE A 128 12.09 -3.97 24.27
C ILE A 128 10.85 -3.14 23.90
N VAL A 129 11.00 -1.82 23.66
CA VAL A 129 9.92 -0.95 23.19
C VAL A 129 9.31 -1.53 21.91
N GLU A 130 10.15 -1.86 20.93
CA GLU A 130 9.70 -2.45 19.67
C GLU A 130 8.95 -3.77 19.87
N ALA A 131 9.49 -4.66 20.71
CA ALA A 131 8.85 -5.93 21.00
C ALA A 131 7.47 -5.77 21.67
N ILE A 132 7.34 -4.83 22.62
CA ILE A 132 6.07 -4.52 23.28
C ILE A 132 5.10 -3.89 22.29
N THR A 133 5.55 -2.96 21.45
CA THR A 133 4.71 -2.31 20.46
C THR A 133 4.21 -3.29 19.40
N ILE A 134 5.05 -4.21 18.93
CA ILE A 134 4.63 -5.27 18.00
C ILE A 134 3.58 -6.19 18.66
N LEU A 135 3.77 -6.55 19.93
CA LEU A 135 2.79 -7.34 20.68
C LEU A 135 1.46 -6.59 20.85
N PHE A 136 1.52 -5.29 21.12
CA PHE A 136 0.34 -4.43 21.18
C PHE A 136 -0.40 -4.39 19.82
N ILE A 137 0.31 -4.17 18.71
CA ILE A 137 -0.25 -4.21 17.35
C ILE A 137 -0.92 -5.56 17.07
N PHE A 138 -0.24 -6.66 17.42
CA PHE A 138 -0.76 -8.01 17.19
C PHE A 138 -2.08 -8.27 17.96
N THR A 139 -2.13 -7.86 19.23
CA THR A 139 -3.34 -8.00 20.05
C THR A 139 -4.48 -7.10 19.54
N TYR A 140 -4.16 -5.88 19.13
CA TYR A 140 -5.11 -4.96 18.52
C TYR A 140 -5.67 -5.52 17.20
N SER A 141 -4.80 -5.98 16.30
CA SER A 141 -5.21 -6.57 15.02
C SER A 141 -6.12 -7.78 15.20
N ARG A 142 -5.82 -8.67 16.17
CA ARG A 142 -6.70 -9.79 16.51
C ARG A 142 -8.06 -9.33 17.02
N TYR A 143 -8.09 -8.33 17.89
CA TYR A 143 -9.34 -7.76 18.39
C TYR A 143 -10.15 -7.14 17.25
N TYR A 144 -9.52 -6.35 16.39
CA TYR A 144 -10.15 -5.69 15.24
C TYR A 144 -10.72 -6.70 14.24
N ASN A 145 -9.93 -7.69 13.85
CA ASN A 145 -10.35 -8.76 12.94
C ASN A 145 -11.57 -9.52 13.48
N LYS A 146 -11.62 -9.76 14.80
CA LYS A 146 -12.78 -10.42 15.42
C LYS A 146 -14.03 -9.51 15.45
N LYS A 147 -13.84 -8.21 15.68
CA LYS A 147 -14.93 -7.23 15.76
C LYS A 147 -15.56 -6.94 14.39
N SER A 148 -14.77 -7.01 13.31
CA SER A 148 -15.20 -6.74 11.94
C SER A 148 -16.03 -7.86 11.28
N ASN A 149 -16.39 -8.91 12.02
CA ASN A 149 -17.17 -10.05 11.50
C ASN A 149 -16.58 -10.73 10.26
N GLY A 150 -15.25 -10.63 10.07
CA GLY A 150 -14.56 -11.24 8.94
C GLY A 150 -14.22 -10.29 7.80
N GLU A 151 -14.68 -9.05 7.84
CA GLU A 151 -14.36 -8.03 6.82
C GLU A 151 -12.85 -7.72 6.74
N TYR A 152 -12.15 -7.80 7.88
CA TYR A 152 -10.72 -7.55 7.97
C TYR A 152 -9.96 -8.75 8.51
N LYS A 153 -8.74 -8.98 8.00
CA LYS A 153 -7.90 -10.12 8.39
C LYS A 153 -6.42 -9.79 8.44
N GLY A 154 -5.70 -10.58 9.24
CA GLY A 154 -4.24 -10.55 9.30
C GLY A 154 -3.70 -9.49 10.24
N PHE A 155 -2.35 -9.43 10.29
CA PHE A 155 -1.63 -8.50 11.16
C PHE A 155 -1.85 -7.04 10.77
N PHE A 156 -1.91 -6.74 9.48
CA PHE A 156 -2.12 -5.39 8.96
C PHE A 156 -3.61 -5.02 8.79
N ILE A 157 -4.54 -5.78 9.40
CA ILE A 157 -5.99 -5.52 9.26
C ILE A 157 -6.39 -5.27 7.81
N ASN A 158 -5.97 -6.16 6.90
CA ASN A 158 -6.29 -6.08 5.49
C ASN A 158 -7.77 -6.41 5.28
N ARG A 159 -8.44 -5.61 4.46
CA ARG A 159 -9.81 -5.92 4.03
C ARG A 159 -9.81 -7.21 3.22
N ILE A 160 -10.81 -8.05 3.43
CA ILE A 160 -11.05 -9.23 2.61
C ILE A 160 -12.16 -8.85 1.64
N ASN A 161 -11.82 -8.73 0.37
CA ASN A 161 -12.85 -8.80 -0.63
C ASN A 161 -13.28 -10.25 -0.76
N ASP A 162 -14.57 -10.51 -0.69
CA ASP A 162 -15.13 -11.77 -1.14
C ASP A 162 -14.81 -11.88 -2.64
N SER A 163 -13.86 -12.76 -2.97
CA SER A 163 -13.33 -12.93 -4.32
C SER A 163 -14.38 -13.39 -5.34
N GLU A 164 -15.59 -13.68 -4.90
CA GLU A 164 -16.70 -14.07 -5.77
C GLU A 164 -17.23 -12.91 -6.64
N ASN A 165 -17.04 -11.64 -6.20
CA ASN A 165 -17.53 -10.46 -6.90
C ASN A 165 -16.44 -9.57 -7.50
N VAL A 166 -15.20 -10.08 -7.64
CA VAL A 166 -14.07 -9.35 -8.21
C VAL A 166 -13.43 -10.14 -9.34
N PHE A 167 -13.39 -9.53 -10.53
CA PHE A 167 -12.58 -9.99 -11.64
C PHE A 167 -11.31 -9.15 -11.70
N GLU A 168 -10.15 -9.79 -11.72
CA GLU A 168 -8.85 -9.13 -11.80
C GLU A 168 -7.98 -9.79 -12.86
N HIS A 169 -7.44 -9.01 -13.79
CA HIS A 169 -6.55 -9.50 -14.83
C HIS A 169 -5.53 -8.43 -15.26
N THR A 170 -4.29 -8.89 -15.52
CA THR A 170 -3.19 -8.03 -15.99
C THR A 170 -2.82 -8.39 -17.40
N ILE A 171 -2.69 -7.40 -18.31
CA ILE A 171 -2.23 -7.58 -19.69
C ILE A 171 -0.95 -6.76 -19.97
N ASN A 172 -0.20 -7.16 -21.00
CA ASN A 172 1.09 -6.57 -21.36
C ASN A 172 1.03 -5.65 -22.59
N GLY A 173 -0.10 -4.96 -22.81
CA GLY A 173 -0.21 -3.97 -23.90
C GLY A 173 -0.39 -4.55 -25.30
N ASN A 174 -0.99 -5.74 -25.44
CA ASN A 174 -1.38 -6.33 -26.71
C ASN A 174 -2.89 -6.12 -26.96
N ILE A 175 -3.27 -5.67 -28.17
CA ILE A 175 -4.67 -5.43 -28.53
C ILE A 175 -5.50 -6.74 -28.49
N GLU A 176 -4.94 -7.88 -28.90
CA GLU A 176 -5.63 -9.16 -28.85
C GLU A 176 -5.98 -9.56 -27.40
N ASP A 177 -5.06 -9.28 -26.46
CA ASP A 177 -5.28 -9.51 -25.03
C ASP A 177 -6.37 -8.58 -24.49
N ALA A 178 -6.43 -7.32 -24.95
CA ALA A 178 -7.46 -6.36 -24.56
C ALA A 178 -8.87 -6.82 -25.00
N VAL A 179 -9.02 -7.29 -26.23
CA VAL A 179 -10.29 -7.82 -26.76
C VAL A 179 -10.70 -9.10 -26.03
N SER A 180 -9.73 -9.98 -25.75
CA SER A 180 -10.00 -11.23 -25.00
C SER A 180 -10.46 -10.91 -23.58
N LEU A 181 -9.78 -9.99 -22.89
CA LEU A 181 -10.11 -9.56 -21.55
C LEU A 181 -11.51 -8.92 -21.46
N ALA A 182 -11.88 -8.07 -22.43
CA ALA A 182 -13.22 -7.49 -22.48
C ALA A 182 -14.31 -8.56 -22.60
N ARG A 183 -14.05 -9.61 -23.39
CA ARG A 183 -14.95 -10.77 -23.51
C ARG A 183 -15.05 -11.56 -22.21
N ASP A 184 -13.92 -11.76 -21.51
CA ASP A 184 -13.89 -12.47 -20.23
C ASP A 184 -14.66 -11.69 -19.16
N VAL A 185 -14.54 -10.35 -19.14
CA VAL A 185 -15.35 -9.48 -18.27
C VAL A 185 -16.83 -9.58 -18.62
N GLN A 186 -17.20 -9.60 -19.90
CA GLN A 186 -18.59 -9.79 -20.31
C GLN A 186 -19.15 -11.11 -19.80
N ASN A 187 -18.37 -12.19 -19.88
CA ASN A 187 -18.77 -13.49 -19.35
C ASN A 187 -18.88 -13.51 -17.83
N TYR A 188 -17.99 -12.80 -17.13
CA TYR A 188 -18.03 -12.64 -15.68
C TYR A 188 -19.29 -11.88 -15.24
N LEU A 189 -19.66 -10.82 -15.96
CA LEU A 189 -20.83 -9.99 -15.69
C LEU A 189 -22.11 -10.47 -16.40
N LYS A 190 -22.19 -11.73 -16.85
CA LYS A 190 -23.28 -12.26 -17.69
C LYS A 190 -24.69 -11.99 -17.13
N ASP A 191 -24.84 -11.92 -15.80
CA ASP A 191 -26.12 -11.72 -15.12
C ASP A 191 -26.43 -10.22 -14.88
N SER A 192 -25.47 -9.31 -15.17
CA SER A 192 -25.62 -7.86 -15.10
C SER A 192 -26.20 -7.30 -16.40
N LYS A 193 -27.14 -6.37 -16.32
CA LYS A 193 -27.69 -5.65 -17.48
C LYS A 193 -26.63 -4.82 -18.20
N SER A 194 -25.62 -4.38 -17.47
CA SER A 194 -24.53 -3.52 -17.96
C SER A 194 -23.37 -4.30 -18.57
N SER A 195 -23.41 -5.65 -18.61
CA SER A 195 -22.27 -6.51 -19.00
C SER A 195 -21.66 -6.13 -20.35
N ALA A 196 -22.49 -5.92 -21.38
CA ALA A 196 -22.03 -5.55 -22.72
C ALA A 196 -21.42 -4.15 -22.77
N ILE A 197 -21.98 -3.21 -22.02
CA ILE A 197 -21.54 -1.82 -21.94
C ILE A 197 -20.21 -1.72 -21.21
N VAL A 198 -20.07 -2.44 -20.09
CA VAL A 198 -18.82 -2.54 -19.32
C VAL A 198 -17.72 -3.16 -20.17
N ALA A 199 -17.99 -4.26 -20.88
CA ALA A 199 -17.01 -4.90 -21.76
C ALA A 199 -16.54 -3.94 -22.86
N LEU A 200 -17.45 -3.22 -23.51
CA LEU A 200 -17.12 -2.24 -24.52
C LEU A 200 -16.29 -1.08 -23.93
N ALA A 201 -16.66 -0.58 -22.78
CA ALA A 201 -15.92 0.49 -22.09
C ALA A 201 -14.48 0.08 -21.77
N ILE A 202 -14.29 -1.15 -21.29
CA ILE A 202 -12.96 -1.72 -21.01
C ILE A 202 -12.16 -1.86 -22.30
N GLU A 203 -12.73 -2.46 -23.36
CA GLU A 203 -12.06 -2.66 -24.64
C GLU A 203 -11.56 -1.33 -25.21
N GLU A 204 -12.41 -0.32 -25.26
CA GLU A 204 -12.08 1.02 -25.74
C GLU A 204 -10.97 1.69 -24.93
N MET A 205 -11.06 1.64 -23.60
CA MET A 205 -10.01 2.18 -22.72
C MET A 205 -8.67 1.49 -22.94
N LEU A 206 -8.67 0.15 -23.00
CA LEU A 206 -7.43 -0.61 -23.17
C LEU A 206 -6.82 -0.35 -24.55
N VAL A 207 -7.61 -0.33 -25.62
CA VAL A 207 -7.13 -0.02 -26.98
C VAL A 207 -6.55 1.40 -27.04
N ASN A 208 -7.18 2.38 -26.39
CA ASN A 208 -6.65 3.74 -26.34
C ASN A 208 -5.33 3.83 -25.57
N ILE A 209 -5.24 3.18 -24.42
CA ILE A 209 -4.00 3.11 -23.64
C ILE A 209 -2.88 2.45 -24.45
N ILE A 210 -3.16 1.33 -25.12
CA ILE A 210 -2.17 0.60 -25.95
C ILE A 210 -1.71 1.44 -27.14
N ASN A 211 -2.64 2.08 -27.84
CA ASN A 211 -2.32 2.89 -29.03
C ASN A 211 -1.56 4.18 -28.72
N THR A 212 -1.73 4.72 -27.51
CA THR A 212 -1.06 5.94 -27.07
C THR A 212 0.37 5.68 -26.59
N ASN A 213 0.72 4.42 -26.34
CA ASN A 213 2.01 4.02 -25.80
C ASN A 213 2.80 3.16 -26.79
N GLU A 214 4.06 3.50 -27.07
CA GLU A 214 4.96 2.63 -27.84
C GLU A 214 5.33 1.36 -27.06
N LYS A 215 5.41 1.47 -25.73
CA LYS A 215 5.71 0.38 -24.81
C LYS A 215 5.00 0.62 -23.49
N ILE A 216 4.32 -0.41 -23.01
CA ILE A 216 3.68 -0.42 -21.72
C ILE A 216 4.11 -1.67 -20.95
N ASP A 217 4.45 -1.52 -19.68
CA ASP A 217 4.95 -2.64 -18.88
C ASP A 217 3.81 -3.53 -18.38
N PHE A 218 2.69 -2.91 -18.01
CA PHE A 218 1.48 -3.62 -17.58
C PHE A 218 0.24 -2.72 -17.66
N ILE A 219 -0.92 -3.35 -17.82
CA ILE A 219 -2.24 -2.77 -17.61
C ILE A 219 -3.02 -3.72 -16.71
N ASP A 220 -3.39 -3.27 -15.52
CA ASP A 220 -4.23 -4.01 -14.59
C ASP A 220 -5.68 -3.57 -14.72
N VAL A 221 -6.58 -4.53 -14.84
CA VAL A 221 -8.03 -4.33 -14.89
C VAL A 221 -8.68 -5.06 -13.74
N ILE A 222 -9.44 -4.32 -12.94
CA ILE A 222 -10.22 -4.86 -11.83
C ILE A 222 -11.66 -4.47 -12.05
N VAL A 223 -12.57 -5.46 -12.08
CA VAL A 223 -14.01 -5.24 -12.19
C VAL A 223 -14.70 -5.78 -10.96
N ARG A 224 -15.50 -4.94 -10.31
CA ARG A 224 -16.34 -5.30 -9.18
C ARG A 224 -17.80 -5.18 -9.55
N ASN A 225 -18.53 -6.25 -9.31
CA ASN A 225 -19.97 -6.29 -9.51
C ASN A 225 -20.67 -6.11 -8.16
N ASN A 226 -21.15 -4.90 -7.90
CA ASN A 226 -21.94 -4.59 -6.71
C ASN A 226 -23.43 -4.66 -7.05
N GLU A 227 -24.31 -4.70 -6.04
CA GLU A 227 -25.75 -4.80 -6.24
C GLU A 227 -26.37 -3.65 -7.07
N ASP A 228 -25.82 -2.43 -6.95
CA ASP A 228 -26.36 -1.22 -7.61
C ASP A 228 -25.51 -0.69 -8.76
N ASN A 229 -24.24 -1.08 -8.85
CA ASN A 229 -23.30 -0.59 -9.86
C ASN A 229 -22.18 -1.57 -10.18
N VAL A 230 -21.58 -1.41 -11.34
CA VAL A 230 -20.31 -2.04 -11.72
C VAL A 230 -19.21 -1.01 -11.66
N LEU A 231 -18.15 -1.32 -10.92
CA LEU A 231 -16.97 -0.49 -10.78
C LEU A 231 -15.81 -1.11 -11.54
N VAL A 232 -15.24 -0.37 -12.49
CA VAL A 232 -14.08 -0.77 -13.30
C VAL A 232 -12.91 0.10 -12.92
N SER A 233 -11.82 -0.50 -12.47
CA SER A 233 -10.55 0.19 -12.21
C SER A 233 -9.51 -0.28 -13.22
N ILE A 234 -8.93 0.65 -13.97
CA ILE A 234 -7.87 0.39 -14.95
C ILE A 234 -6.62 1.13 -14.50
N LYS A 235 -5.51 0.42 -14.32
CA LYS A 235 -4.22 0.98 -13.94
C LYS A 235 -3.15 0.62 -14.94
N ASP A 236 -2.39 1.61 -15.38
CA ASP A 236 -1.34 1.38 -16.37
C ASP A 236 -0.07 2.18 -16.08
N SER A 237 1.05 1.69 -16.62
CA SER A 237 2.37 2.30 -16.52
C SER A 237 2.71 3.22 -17.69
N GLY A 238 1.74 3.56 -18.52
CA GLY A 238 1.93 4.34 -19.75
C GLY A 238 2.16 5.84 -19.53
N VAL A 239 2.16 6.58 -20.65
CA VAL A 239 2.17 8.04 -20.62
C VAL A 239 0.89 8.57 -19.97
N GLU A 240 0.93 9.80 -19.52
CA GLU A 240 -0.25 10.43 -18.92
C GLU A 240 -1.39 10.49 -19.94
N PHE A 241 -2.49 9.83 -19.61
CA PHE A 241 -3.69 9.78 -20.42
C PHE A 241 -4.92 9.96 -19.52
N ASN A 242 -5.55 11.14 -19.63
CA ASN A 242 -6.77 11.46 -18.89
C ASN A 242 -7.98 11.31 -19.79
N PRO A 243 -8.83 10.29 -19.62
CA PRO A 243 -10.00 10.05 -20.47
C PRO A 243 -11.14 11.07 -20.28
N ILE A 244 -11.05 11.92 -19.24
CA ILE A 244 -12.08 12.93 -18.94
C ILE A 244 -11.89 14.19 -19.77
N VAL A 245 -10.64 14.47 -20.18
CA VAL A 245 -10.33 15.68 -20.97
C VAL A 245 -10.62 15.40 -22.45
N GLU A 246 -11.61 16.07 -23.01
CA GLU A 246 -11.83 16.10 -24.45
C GLU A 246 -10.59 16.66 -25.15
N ASN A 247 -9.79 15.79 -25.74
CA ASN A 247 -8.73 16.19 -26.64
C ASN A 247 -9.28 16.14 -28.07
N ASP A 248 -9.48 17.31 -28.70
CA ASP A 248 -9.92 17.47 -30.09
C ASP A 248 -9.03 16.71 -31.10
N ASP A 249 -7.81 16.33 -30.70
CA ASP A 249 -6.85 15.61 -31.55
C ASP A 249 -7.00 14.07 -31.48
N LEU A 250 -7.74 13.52 -30.52
CA LEU A 250 -8.01 12.08 -30.43
C LEU A 250 -9.17 11.73 -31.38
N LYS A 251 -8.84 11.19 -32.53
CA LYS A 251 -9.78 10.77 -33.61
C LYS A 251 -10.76 9.63 -33.22
N PHE A 252 -10.98 9.38 -31.94
CA PHE A 252 -11.82 8.27 -31.48
C PHE A 252 -13.04 8.83 -30.74
N ASP A 253 -14.18 8.76 -31.42
CA ASP A 253 -15.53 9.13 -30.95
C ASP A 253 -16.01 8.27 -29.75
N ASN A 254 -15.21 7.29 -29.32
CA ASN A 254 -15.56 6.23 -28.38
C ASN A 254 -15.44 6.68 -26.91
N ILE A 255 -14.54 7.62 -26.58
CA ILE A 255 -14.47 8.23 -25.23
C ILE A 255 -15.74 9.03 -24.95
N GLY A 256 -16.31 9.68 -25.96
CA GLY A 256 -17.60 10.34 -25.86
C GLY A 256 -18.74 9.37 -25.52
N MET A 257 -18.64 8.11 -25.97
CA MET A 257 -19.59 7.04 -25.63
C MET A 257 -19.40 6.58 -24.19
N LEU A 258 -18.15 6.38 -23.74
CA LEU A 258 -17.82 6.04 -22.35
C LEU A 258 -18.36 7.09 -21.37
N ASN A 259 -18.16 8.38 -21.68
CA ASN A 259 -18.66 9.49 -20.86
C ASN A 259 -20.20 9.56 -20.80
N LYS A 260 -20.92 8.98 -21.77
CA LYS A 260 -22.40 8.91 -21.76
C LYS A 260 -22.93 7.74 -20.95
N VAL A 261 -22.16 6.68 -20.84
CA VAL A 261 -22.57 5.42 -20.21
C VAL A 261 -22.13 5.36 -18.75
N ALA A 262 -20.96 5.92 -18.43
CA ALA A 262 -20.47 5.98 -17.08
C ALA A 262 -21.25 7.03 -16.27
N SER A 263 -21.70 6.65 -15.07
CA SER A 263 -22.26 7.61 -14.10
C SER A 263 -21.17 8.48 -13.48
N LYS A 264 -19.95 7.95 -13.40
CA LYS A 264 -18.77 8.66 -12.89
C LYS A 264 -17.49 8.10 -13.49
N ILE A 265 -16.54 9.00 -13.81
CA ILE A 265 -15.18 8.65 -14.18
C ILE A 265 -14.23 9.47 -13.31
N ASP A 266 -13.37 8.83 -12.57
CA ASP A 266 -12.31 9.45 -11.78
C ASP A 266 -10.95 9.07 -12.38
N TYR A 267 -10.10 10.07 -12.61
CA TYR A 267 -8.74 9.85 -13.07
C TYR A 267 -7.73 10.43 -12.07
N SER A 268 -6.67 9.68 -11.84
CA SER A 268 -5.53 10.14 -11.05
C SER A 268 -4.22 9.60 -11.62
N ARG A 269 -3.13 10.38 -11.48
CA ARG A 269 -1.78 9.91 -11.80
C ARG A 269 -0.90 10.01 -10.56
N VAL A 270 -0.37 8.88 -10.10
CA VAL A 270 0.44 8.78 -8.89
C VAL A 270 1.72 7.99 -9.18
N LEU A 271 2.89 8.63 -8.96
CA LEU A 271 4.20 8.02 -9.15
C LEU A 271 4.43 7.40 -10.54
N GLY A 272 3.86 8.01 -11.58
CA GLY A 272 4.00 7.56 -12.96
C GLY A 272 3.00 6.49 -13.39
N LEU A 273 2.09 6.07 -12.51
CA LEU A 273 0.99 5.17 -12.82
C LEU A 273 -0.30 5.96 -13.04
N ASN A 274 -0.97 5.71 -14.14
CA ASN A 274 -2.34 6.16 -14.36
C ASN A 274 -3.29 5.24 -13.60
N SER A 275 -4.35 5.81 -13.05
CA SER A 275 -5.48 5.10 -12.46
C SER A 275 -6.76 5.74 -12.92
N THR A 276 -7.59 4.98 -13.62
CA THR A 276 -8.93 5.39 -14.08
C THR A 276 -9.96 4.50 -13.44
N VAL A 277 -10.91 5.10 -12.72
CA VAL A 277 -12.03 4.39 -12.10
C VAL A 277 -13.32 4.83 -12.78
N ILE A 278 -14.05 3.85 -13.33
CA ILE A 278 -15.30 4.05 -14.05
C ILE A 278 -16.41 3.39 -13.24
N THR A 279 -17.45 4.15 -12.93
CA THR A 279 -18.66 3.63 -12.28
C THR A 279 -19.80 3.60 -13.29
N ILE A 280 -20.48 2.46 -13.39
CA ILE A 280 -21.63 2.27 -14.29
C ILE A 280 -22.79 1.78 -13.43
N ASP A 281 -23.86 2.58 -13.36
CA ASP A 281 -25.05 2.25 -12.57
C ASP A 281 -25.93 1.24 -13.30
N GLU A 282 -26.41 0.20 -12.61
CA GLU A 282 -27.28 -0.82 -13.20
C GLU A 282 -28.72 -0.34 -13.44
N ASN A 283 -29.15 0.75 -12.78
CA ASN A 283 -30.52 1.24 -12.81
C ASN A 283 -30.78 2.36 -13.83
N ASN A 284 -29.77 2.82 -14.54
CA ASN A 284 -29.90 3.95 -15.50
C ASN A 284 -30.02 3.50 -16.98
N HIS A 285 -30.25 2.19 -17.25
CA HIS A 285 -30.37 1.65 -18.62
C HIS A 285 -31.55 0.70 -18.80
#